data_51e5b9f1570c523b749a7837c4f286e2
#
_entry.id   51e5b9f1570c523b749a7837c4f286e2
#
_cell.length_a   1.000
_cell.length_b   1.000
_cell.length_c   1.000
_cell.angle_alpha   90.00
_cell.angle_beta   90.00
_cell.angle_gamma   90.00
#
_symmetry.space_group_name_H-M   'P 1'
#
loop_
_entity.id
_entity.type
_entity.pdbx_description
1 polymer ?
#
loop_
_entity_poly.entity_id
_entity_poly.type
_entity_poly.pdbx_seq_one_letter_code
_entity_poly.pdbx_strand_id
1 'polypeptide(L)'
;MKKLVLIGDSIRMGYQDEVRRQLPTEVEIFTPTQNGGDSRNVKSHLQEWVLEQSATVVHLNCGLHDIKREFASQQISVSPEEYRSNLHQILETVTEAAETTIWATTTPVNQDWHHQRKGFDRLISDVLEYNRVAISIAEELGVVVNDLYQTITEAGRDQLLVPDGVHFSPQGS
;
A
#
# COMPACT_ATOMS: atom_id res chain seq x y z
N MET A 1 -12.29 1.97 23.12
CA MET A 1 -10.84 2.17 22.86
C MET A 1 -10.70 2.32 21.34
N LYS A 2 -9.94 3.31 20.87
CA LYS A 2 -9.74 3.47 19.41
C LYS A 2 -8.79 2.38 18.90
N LYS A 3 -9.13 1.78 17.76
CA LYS A 3 -8.31 0.75 17.13
C LYS A 3 -7.94 1.16 15.70
N LEU A 4 -6.65 1.20 15.43
CA LEU A 4 -6.09 1.36 14.09
C LEU A 4 -5.77 -0.02 13.52
N VAL A 5 -6.30 -0.30 12.34
CA VAL A 5 -5.86 -1.43 11.51
C VAL A 5 -4.95 -0.89 10.42
N LEU A 6 -3.75 -1.45 10.30
CA LEU A 6 -2.72 -1.01 9.36
C LEU A 6 -2.37 -2.16 8.40
N ILE A 7 -2.83 -2.06 7.14
CA ILE A 7 -2.66 -3.08 6.10
C ILE A 7 -1.72 -2.57 5.01
N GLY A 8 -0.86 -3.43 4.52
CA GLY A 8 0.05 -3.13 3.42
C GLY A 8 1.11 -4.21 3.25
N ASP A 9 1.96 -3.99 2.28
CA ASP A 9 3.06 -4.90 1.94
C ASP A 9 4.33 -4.66 2.79
N SER A 10 5.49 -4.98 2.24
CA SER A 10 6.78 -4.80 2.92
C SER A 10 7.11 -3.34 3.27
N ILE A 11 6.52 -2.37 2.56
CA ILE A 11 6.69 -0.95 2.89
C ILE A 11 6.00 -0.65 4.21
N ARG A 12 4.73 -1.10 4.40
CA ARG A 12 4.02 -1.00 5.68
C ARG A 12 4.80 -1.69 6.80
N MET A 13 5.35 -2.86 6.54
CA MET A 13 6.15 -3.59 7.54
C MET A 13 7.41 -2.80 7.95
N GLY A 14 7.96 -2.00 7.05
CA GLY A 14 9.10 -1.13 7.33
C GLY A 14 8.79 -0.01 8.32
N TYR A 15 7.64 0.66 8.17
CA TYR A 15 7.31 1.84 8.98
C TYR A 15 6.34 1.57 10.16
N GLN A 16 5.75 0.39 10.26
CA GLN A 16 4.70 0.11 11.25
C GLN A 16 5.13 0.32 12.71
N ASP A 17 6.38 0.04 13.04
CA ASP A 17 6.89 0.21 14.40
C ASP A 17 7.12 1.68 14.75
N GLU A 18 7.41 2.51 13.75
CA GLU A 18 7.44 3.97 13.92
C GLU A 18 6.03 4.52 14.17
N VAL A 19 5.04 4.07 13.42
CA VAL A 19 3.64 4.42 13.68
C VAL A 19 3.24 4.07 15.12
N ARG A 20 3.61 2.87 15.61
CA ARG A 20 3.35 2.48 17.00
C ARG A 20 3.99 3.40 18.01
N ARG A 21 5.22 3.86 17.76
CA ARG A 21 5.94 4.75 18.68
C ARG A 21 5.35 6.15 18.75
N GLN A 22 4.74 6.62 17.67
CA GLN A 22 4.19 7.97 17.56
C GLN A 22 2.73 8.06 18.06
N LEU A 23 2.01 6.96 18.11
CA LEU A 23 0.62 6.97 18.54
C LEU A 23 0.49 6.91 20.07
N PRO A 24 -0.57 7.53 20.63
CA PRO A 24 -0.89 7.40 22.05
C PRO A 24 -1.07 5.93 22.46
N THR A 25 -0.66 5.60 23.69
CA THR A 25 -0.71 4.22 24.21
C THR A 25 -2.15 3.67 24.36
N GLU A 26 -3.14 4.54 24.34
CA GLU A 26 -4.57 4.19 24.38
C GLU A 26 -5.12 3.74 23.02
N VAL A 27 -4.34 3.87 21.94
CA VAL A 27 -4.71 3.39 20.60
C VAL A 27 -4.20 1.97 20.43
N GLU A 28 -5.12 1.04 20.30
CA GLU A 28 -4.79 -0.33 19.90
C GLU A 28 -4.41 -0.35 18.42
N ILE A 29 -3.31 -1.06 18.07
CA ILE A 29 -2.89 -1.22 16.67
C ILE A 29 -2.89 -2.69 16.31
N PHE A 30 -3.67 -3.03 15.30
CA PHE A 30 -3.61 -4.33 14.64
C PHE A 30 -2.85 -4.20 13.31
N THR A 31 -1.90 -5.08 13.09
CA THR A 31 -1.20 -5.24 11.81
C THR A 31 -1.13 -6.72 11.49
N PRO A 32 -1.52 -7.18 10.29
CA PRO A 32 -1.26 -8.55 9.88
C PRO A 32 0.23 -8.86 9.97
N THR A 33 0.56 -10.03 10.47
CA THR A 33 1.96 -10.52 10.51
C THR A 33 2.49 -10.83 9.12
N GLN A 34 1.58 -11.13 8.19
CA GLN A 34 1.88 -11.42 6.80
C GLN A 34 2.07 -10.14 5.99
N ASN A 35 2.85 -10.26 4.90
CA ASN A 35 2.91 -9.24 3.87
C ASN A 35 1.57 -9.20 3.12
N GLY A 36 0.99 -8.01 2.97
CA GLY A 36 -0.29 -7.81 2.29
C GLY A 36 -0.29 -8.23 0.82
N GLY A 37 0.88 -8.21 0.18
CA GLY A 37 1.01 -8.66 -1.20
C GLY A 37 0.27 -7.77 -2.20
N ASP A 38 -0.37 -8.41 -3.19
CA ASP A 38 -1.18 -7.75 -4.20
C ASP A 38 -2.65 -7.54 -3.74
N SER A 39 -3.43 -6.85 -4.57
CA SER A 39 -4.84 -6.56 -4.29
C SER A 39 -5.72 -7.81 -4.14
N ARG A 40 -5.38 -8.91 -4.82
CA ARG A 40 -6.09 -10.19 -4.67
C ARG A 40 -5.92 -10.74 -3.25
N ASN A 41 -4.69 -10.69 -2.74
CA ASN A 41 -4.39 -11.17 -1.40
C ASN A 41 -5.05 -10.30 -0.33
N VAL A 42 -4.98 -8.96 -0.43
CA VAL A 42 -5.68 -8.07 0.50
C VAL A 42 -7.18 -8.34 0.50
N LYS A 43 -7.79 -8.45 -0.69
CA LYS A 43 -9.21 -8.74 -0.83
C LYS A 43 -9.62 -10.08 -0.17
N SER A 44 -8.80 -11.12 -0.34
CA SER A 44 -9.09 -12.43 0.23
C SER A 44 -9.02 -12.49 1.76
N HIS A 45 -8.32 -11.54 2.39
CA HIS A 45 -8.15 -11.48 3.84
C HIS A 45 -8.98 -10.38 4.52
N LEU A 46 -9.91 -9.71 3.83
CA LEU A 46 -10.71 -8.64 4.43
C LEU A 46 -11.50 -9.10 5.66
N GLN A 47 -11.99 -10.33 5.65
CA GLN A 47 -12.70 -10.90 6.80
C GLN A 47 -11.81 -10.87 8.05
N GLU A 48 -10.64 -11.47 7.98
CA GLU A 48 -9.69 -11.60 9.08
C GLU A 48 -9.06 -10.26 9.47
N TRP A 49 -8.63 -9.47 8.45
CA TRP A 49 -7.82 -8.30 8.70
C TRP A 49 -8.62 -7.03 9.00
N VAL A 50 -9.90 -6.99 8.65
CA VAL A 50 -10.76 -5.80 8.81
C VAL A 50 -12.03 -6.14 9.59
N LEU A 51 -12.88 -7.02 9.06
CA LEU A 51 -14.23 -7.22 9.59
C LEU A 51 -14.23 -7.77 11.02
N GLU A 52 -13.31 -8.66 11.35
CA GLU A 52 -13.15 -9.22 12.69
C GLU A 52 -12.44 -8.28 13.67
N GLN A 53 -11.91 -7.16 13.19
CA GLN A 53 -11.08 -6.28 14.04
C GLN A 53 -11.87 -5.20 14.76
N SER A 54 -13.10 -4.87 14.35
CA SER A 54 -13.88 -3.74 14.90
C SER A 54 -13.08 -2.43 14.90
N ALA A 55 -12.49 -2.11 13.75
CA ALA A 55 -11.57 -0.98 13.60
C ALA A 55 -12.29 0.37 13.69
N THR A 56 -11.70 1.34 14.41
CA THR A 56 -12.09 2.75 14.32
C THR A 56 -11.50 3.38 13.06
N VAL A 57 -10.24 3.08 12.76
CA VAL A 57 -9.52 3.58 11.59
C VAL A 57 -8.88 2.42 10.87
N VAL A 58 -9.03 2.36 9.56
CA VAL A 58 -8.27 1.45 8.70
C VAL A 58 -7.39 2.27 7.76
N HIS A 59 -6.08 2.09 7.86
CA HIS A 59 -5.10 2.64 6.92
C HIS A 59 -4.55 1.49 6.06
N LEU A 60 -4.70 1.57 4.74
CA LEU A 60 -4.35 0.46 3.87
C LEU A 60 -3.70 0.89 2.56
N ASN A 61 -2.90 -0.03 2.00
CA ASN A 61 -2.27 0.05 0.69
C ASN A 61 -2.16 -1.34 0.04
N CYS A 62 -2.23 -1.39 -1.27
CA CYS A 62 -1.68 -2.42 -2.16
C CYS A 62 -1.35 -1.78 -3.51
N GLY A 63 -0.45 -2.37 -4.28
CA GLY A 63 -0.04 -1.82 -5.58
C GLY A 63 1.33 -2.32 -6.04
N LEU A 64 2.37 -2.23 -5.22
CA LEU A 64 3.72 -2.67 -5.61
C LEU A 64 3.81 -4.14 -6.05
N HIS A 65 2.96 -5.00 -5.51
CA HIS A 65 2.90 -6.40 -5.92
C HIS A 65 2.02 -6.60 -7.14
N ASP A 66 1.03 -5.75 -7.34
CA ASP A 66 0.14 -5.76 -8.51
C ASP A 66 0.91 -5.41 -9.79
N ILE A 67 1.79 -4.40 -9.72
CA ILE A 67 2.57 -3.89 -10.86
C ILE A 67 3.83 -4.69 -11.20
N LYS A 68 4.08 -5.83 -10.57
CA LYS A 68 5.21 -6.68 -10.96
C LYS A 68 5.10 -7.11 -12.42
N ARG A 69 6.20 -6.95 -13.17
CA ARG A 69 6.32 -7.40 -14.56
C ARG A 69 7.38 -8.47 -14.69
N GLU A 70 7.02 -9.57 -15.31
CA GLU A 70 7.99 -10.59 -15.69
C GLU A 70 8.94 -10.06 -16.78
N PHE A 71 10.24 -10.31 -16.67
CA PHE A 71 11.22 -9.78 -17.63
C PHE A 71 10.98 -10.22 -19.06
N ALA A 72 10.69 -11.50 -19.28
CA ALA A 72 10.60 -12.05 -20.62
C ALA A 72 9.32 -11.62 -21.36
N SER A 73 8.19 -11.71 -20.68
CA SER A 73 6.87 -11.43 -21.26
C SER A 73 6.41 -9.98 -21.08
N GLN A 74 7.02 -9.26 -20.16
CA GLN A 74 6.54 -7.95 -19.67
C GLN A 74 5.09 -7.99 -19.18
N GLN A 75 4.57 -9.18 -18.88
CA GLN A 75 3.24 -9.35 -18.34
C GLN A 75 3.16 -8.80 -16.92
N ILE A 76 2.19 -7.94 -16.67
CA ILE A 76 1.91 -7.39 -15.35
C ILE A 76 1.15 -8.41 -14.50
N SER A 77 1.45 -8.45 -13.20
CA SER A 77 0.89 -9.46 -12.30
C SER A 77 -0.63 -9.35 -12.15
N VAL A 78 -1.13 -8.16 -11.93
CA VAL A 78 -2.57 -7.85 -11.86
C VAL A 78 -2.86 -6.75 -12.87
N SER A 79 -3.78 -6.98 -13.81
CA SER A 79 -4.09 -5.97 -14.83
C SER A 79 -4.73 -4.72 -14.20
N PRO A 80 -4.65 -3.54 -14.86
CA PRO A 80 -5.31 -2.33 -14.36
C PRO A 80 -6.81 -2.50 -14.13
N GLU A 81 -7.50 -3.27 -14.99
CA GLU A 81 -8.94 -3.55 -14.86
C GLU A 81 -9.23 -4.43 -13.65
N GLU A 82 -8.43 -5.45 -13.44
CA GLU A 82 -8.56 -6.33 -12.27
C GLU A 82 -8.22 -5.59 -10.97
N TYR A 83 -7.16 -4.78 -10.98
CA TYR A 83 -6.78 -3.94 -9.85
C TYR A 83 -7.91 -2.98 -9.47
N ARG A 84 -8.51 -2.29 -10.47
CA ARG A 84 -9.66 -1.41 -10.26
C ARG A 84 -10.81 -2.15 -9.59
N SER A 85 -11.18 -3.32 -10.11
CA SER A 85 -12.27 -4.14 -9.55
C SER A 85 -11.99 -4.60 -8.13
N ASN A 86 -10.76 -5.08 -7.88
CA ASN A 86 -10.36 -5.52 -6.54
C ASN A 86 -10.35 -4.37 -5.55
N LEU A 87 -9.76 -3.23 -5.93
CA LEU A 87 -9.63 -2.09 -5.05
C LEU A 87 -10.99 -1.46 -4.72
N HIS A 88 -11.90 -1.37 -5.69
CA HIS A 88 -13.25 -0.87 -5.43
C HIS A 88 -13.94 -1.73 -4.36
N GLN A 89 -13.90 -3.07 -4.50
CA GLN A 89 -14.49 -3.98 -3.51
C GLN A 89 -13.80 -3.88 -2.14
N ILE A 90 -12.46 -3.75 -2.12
CA ILE A 90 -11.70 -3.57 -0.88
C ILE A 90 -12.16 -2.29 -0.17
N LEU A 91 -12.13 -1.13 -0.85
CA LEU A 91 -12.44 0.15 -0.23
C LEU A 91 -13.92 0.26 0.17
N GLU A 92 -14.84 -0.25 -0.64
CA GLU A 92 -16.27 -0.34 -0.30
C GLU A 92 -16.47 -1.14 0.99
N THR A 93 -15.92 -2.36 1.08
CA THR A 93 -16.01 -3.20 2.28
C THR A 93 -15.40 -2.52 3.52
N VAL A 94 -14.24 -1.87 3.36
CA VAL A 94 -13.55 -1.23 4.48
C VAL A 94 -14.31 0.02 4.96
N THR A 95 -14.88 0.81 4.05
CA THR A 95 -15.67 2.00 4.43
C THR A 95 -16.95 1.66 5.15
N GLU A 96 -17.55 0.51 4.86
CA GLU A 96 -18.72 0.02 5.60
C GLU A 96 -18.36 -0.50 7.01
N ALA A 97 -17.12 -0.96 7.20
CA ALA A 97 -16.68 -1.62 8.43
C ALA A 97 -15.98 -0.68 9.44
N ALA A 98 -15.46 0.46 9.02
CA ALA A 98 -14.68 1.37 9.85
C ALA A 98 -15.25 2.79 9.86
N GLU A 99 -15.04 3.54 10.96
CA GLU A 99 -15.46 4.95 11.05
C GLU A 99 -14.66 5.85 10.09
N THR A 100 -13.39 5.50 9.84
CA THR A 100 -12.50 6.23 8.95
C THR A 100 -11.64 5.26 8.14
N THR A 101 -11.64 5.44 6.82
CA THR A 101 -10.78 4.70 5.90
C THR A 101 -9.75 5.65 5.30
N ILE A 102 -8.48 5.25 5.31
CA ILE A 102 -7.36 6.00 4.74
C ILE A 102 -6.67 5.10 3.72
N TRP A 103 -6.63 5.55 2.48
CA TRP A 103 -5.86 4.93 1.42
C TRP A 103 -4.48 5.58 1.32
N ALA A 104 -3.41 4.79 1.44
CA ALA A 104 -2.06 5.26 1.17
C ALA A 104 -1.68 4.97 -0.29
N THR A 105 -1.20 5.98 -1.01
CA THR A 105 -0.72 5.77 -2.38
C THR A 105 0.52 4.87 -2.41
N THR A 106 0.67 4.10 -3.47
CA THR A 106 1.85 3.28 -3.72
C THR A 106 3.08 4.17 -3.88
N THR A 107 4.12 3.87 -3.13
CA THR A 107 5.36 4.67 -3.07
C THR A 107 6.15 4.62 -4.38
N PRO A 108 6.94 5.67 -4.70
CA PRO A 108 7.76 5.68 -5.91
C PRO A 108 8.90 4.66 -5.84
N VAL A 109 9.28 4.12 -6.99
CA VAL A 109 10.38 3.16 -7.16
C VAL A 109 11.53 3.78 -7.96
N ASN A 110 12.75 3.30 -7.76
CA ASN A 110 13.84 3.52 -8.69
C ASN A 110 13.91 2.27 -9.59
N GLN A 111 13.29 2.35 -10.77
CA GLN A 111 13.15 1.22 -11.68
C GLN A 111 14.48 0.67 -12.18
N ASP A 112 15.51 1.52 -12.35
CA ASP A 112 16.83 1.09 -12.85
C ASP A 112 17.57 0.29 -11.77
N TRP A 113 17.53 0.74 -10.52
CA TRP A 113 18.10 -0.01 -9.40
C TRP A 113 17.36 -1.33 -9.19
N HIS A 114 16.03 -1.28 -9.32
CA HIS A 114 15.18 -2.47 -9.15
C HIS A 114 15.48 -3.51 -10.22
N HIS A 115 15.51 -3.11 -11.50
CA HIS A 115 15.82 -3.98 -12.63
C HIS A 115 17.15 -4.74 -12.45
N GLN A 116 18.18 -4.03 -11.94
CA GLN A 116 19.51 -4.62 -11.74
C GLN A 116 19.58 -5.65 -10.60
N ARG A 117 18.61 -5.67 -9.69
CA ARG A 117 18.70 -6.43 -8.43
C ARG A 117 17.57 -7.41 -8.18
N LYS A 118 16.51 -7.36 -8.95
CA LYS A 118 15.35 -8.25 -8.80
C LYS A 118 15.14 -9.06 -10.08
N GLY A 119 14.41 -10.16 -9.98
CA GLY A 119 14.07 -11.04 -11.10
C GLY A 119 12.81 -10.60 -11.87
N PHE A 120 12.32 -9.37 -11.65
CA PHE A 120 11.13 -8.81 -12.28
C PHE A 120 11.19 -7.29 -12.22
N ASP A 121 10.42 -6.62 -13.07
CA ASP A 121 10.37 -5.16 -13.13
C ASP A 121 9.24 -4.55 -12.29
N ARG A 122 9.42 -3.29 -11.90
CA ARG A 122 8.41 -2.33 -11.49
C ARG A 122 8.71 -1.00 -12.16
N LEU A 123 7.78 -0.52 -12.98
CA LEU A 123 7.96 0.72 -13.74
C LEU A 123 7.30 1.90 -13.01
N ILE A 124 7.92 3.06 -13.08
CA ILE A 124 7.35 4.29 -12.53
C ILE A 124 6.00 4.62 -13.19
N SER A 125 5.88 4.36 -14.50
CA SER A 125 4.62 4.55 -15.24
C SER A 125 3.48 3.73 -14.66
N ASP A 126 3.74 2.49 -14.25
CA ASP A 126 2.73 1.62 -13.65
C ASP A 126 2.34 2.10 -12.25
N VAL A 127 3.31 2.56 -11.44
CA VAL A 127 3.01 3.17 -10.14
C VAL A 127 2.07 4.36 -10.30
N LEU A 128 2.35 5.25 -11.25
CA LEU A 128 1.53 6.43 -11.51
C LEU A 128 0.13 6.07 -12.02
N GLU A 129 0.02 5.08 -12.89
CA GLU A 129 -1.26 4.61 -13.41
C GLU A 129 -2.13 4.00 -12.32
N TYR A 130 -1.55 3.10 -11.50
CA TYR A 130 -2.28 2.44 -10.41
C TYR A 130 -2.65 3.41 -9.30
N ASN A 131 -1.80 4.38 -8.98
CA ASN A 131 -2.15 5.45 -8.03
C ASN A 131 -3.30 6.30 -8.55
N ARG A 132 -3.33 6.65 -9.85
CA ARG A 132 -4.45 7.40 -10.44
C ARG A 132 -5.77 6.63 -10.34
N VAL A 133 -5.74 5.32 -10.62
CA VAL A 133 -6.91 4.44 -10.46
C VAL A 133 -7.36 4.43 -9.00
N ALA A 134 -6.43 4.25 -8.06
CA ALA A 134 -6.73 4.17 -6.64
C ALA A 134 -7.32 5.48 -6.08
N ILE A 135 -6.72 6.62 -6.43
CA ILE A 135 -7.20 7.95 -6.01
C ILE A 135 -8.62 8.18 -6.54
N SER A 136 -8.90 7.85 -7.81
CA SER A 136 -10.24 8.00 -8.39
C SER A 136 -11.31 7.20 -7.62
N ILE A 137 -10.98 5.97 -7.18
CA ILE A 137 -11.90 5.15 -6.39
C ILE A 137 -12.05 5.70 -4.97
N ALA A 138 -10.93 6.14 -4.37
CA ALA A 138 -10.95 6.74 -3.03
C ALA A 138 -11.83 8.01 -3.00
N GLU A 139 -11.73 8.87 -4.01
CA GLU A 139 -12.58 10.06 -4.16
C GLU A 139 -14.06 9.68 -4.33
N GLU A 140 -14.37 8.68 -5.18
CA GLU A 140 -15.73 8.19 -5.40
C GLU A 140 -16.38 7.70 -4.11
N LEU A 141 -15.61 7.01 -3.25
CA LEU A 141 -16.10 6.40 -2.01
C LEU A 141 -15.90 7.31 -0.77
N GLY A 142 -15.40 8.52 -0.93
CA GLY A 142 -15.15 9.45 0.19
C GLY A 142 -14.03 9.00 1.12
N VAL A 143 -13.08 8.21 0.63
CA VAL A 143 -11.91 7.70 1.36
C VAL A 143 -10.83 8.77 1.43
N VAL A 144 -10.25 8.96 2.62
CA VAL A 144 -9.12 9.89 2.80
C VAL A 144 -7.87 9.35 2.11
N VAL A 145 -7.20 10.18 1.32
CA VAL A 145 -5.95 9.81 0.65
C VAL A 145 -4.75 10.32 1.44
N ASN A 146 -3.85 9.40 1.82
CA ASN A 146 -2.51 9.70 2.32
C ASN A 146 -1.52 9.55 1.16
N ASP A 147 -1.08 10.66 0.58
CA ASP A 147 -0.22 10.64 -0.61
C ASP A 147 1.26 10.41 -0.25
N LEU A 148 1.60 9.15 0.02
CA LEU A 148 2.97 8.73 0.27
C LEU A 148 3.85 8.89 -0.98
N TYR A 149 3.29 8.73 -2.18
CA TYR A 149 4.05 8.92 -3.43
C TYR A 149 4.61 10.33 -3.51
N GLN A 150 3.76 11.33 -3.30
CA GLN A 150 4.17 12.73 -3.33
C GLN A 150 5.15 13.03 -2.20
N THR A 151 4.84 12.63 -0.98
CA THR A 151 5.69 12.86 0.20
C THR A 151 7.11 12.35 -0.01
N ILE A 152 7.28 11.11 -0.47
CA ILE A 152 8.59 10.50 -0.71
C ILE A 152 9.31 11.17 -1.91
N THR A 153 8.57 11.54 -2.95
CA THR A 153 9.15 12.21 -4.12
C THR A 153 9.72 13.57 -3.74
N GLU A 154 8.98 14.37 -2.97
CA GLU A 154 9.40 15.70 -2.51
C GLU A 154 10.56 15.63 -1.52
N ALA A 155 10.60 14.59 -0.68
CA ALA A 155 11.70 14.36 0.27
C ALA A 155 12.99 13.82 -0.38
N GLY A 156 12.97 13.52 -1.68
CA GLY A 156 14.13 13.02 -2.41
C GLY A 156 14.22 11.48 -2.41
N ARG A 157 13.35 10.82 -3.16
CA ARG A 157 13.22 9.37 -3.27
C ARG A 157 14.53 8.58 -3.17
N ASP A 158 15.53 8.92 -4.00
CA ASP A 158 16.76 8.12 -4.13
C ASP A 158 17.68 8.23 -2.92
N GLN A 159 17.48 9.25 -2.06
CA GLN A 159 18.19 9.38 -0.79
C GLN A 159 17.56 8.53 0.32
N LEU A 160 16.29 8.19 0.17
CA LEU A 160 15.51 7.45 1.15
C LEU A 160 15.47 5.94 0.85
N LEU A 161 15.61 5.55 -0.43
CA LEU A 161 15.60 4.15 -0.85
C LEU A 161 16.90 3.42 -0.51
N VAL A 162 16.77 2.13 -0.18
CA VAL A 162 17.92 1.21 -0.21
C VAL A 162 18.22 0.80 -1.66
N PRO A 163 19.41 0.21 -1.93
CA PRO A 163 19.85 -0.08 -3.30
C PRO A 163 18.96 -1.03 -4.12
N ASP A 164 17.93 -1.65 -3.53
CA ASP A 164 16.99 -2.48 -4.28
C ASP A 164 15.91 -1.67 -5.05
N GLY A 165 15.91 -0.35 -4.86
CA GLY A 165 15.05 0.57 -5.59
C GLY A 165 13.57 0.59 -5.20
N VAL A 166 13.20 -0.07 -4.08
CA VAL A 166 11.81 -0.17 -3.60
C VAL A 166 11.68 0.08 -2.11
N HIS A 167 12.50 -0.58 -1.30
CA HIS A 167 12.41 -0.46 0.15
C HIS A 167 13.15 0.79 0.65
N PHE A 168 12.75 1.25 1.83
CA PHE A 168 13.32 2.45 2.44
C PHE A 168 14.39 2.10 3.48
N SER A 169 15.37 2.99 3.61
CA SER A 169 16.29 2.99 4.72
C SER A 169 15.59 3.37 6.03
N PRO A 170 16.20 3.17 7.22
CA PRO A 170 15.60 3.62 8.47
C PRO A 170 15.25 5.13 8.51
N GLN A 171 15.91 5.92 7.66
CA GLN A 171 15.62 7.35 7.54
C GLN A 171 14.39 7.64 6.68
N GLY A 172 14.05 6.73 5.77
CA GLY A 172 12.90 6.86 4.87
C GLY A 172 11.66 6.08 5.31
N SER A 173 11.77 5.31 6.38
CA SER A 173 10.67 4.47 6.92
C SER A 173 9.88 5.18 8.01
#